data_3dc2afa043db83d6e78b35a838a2b92b
#
_entry.id   3dc2afa043db83d6e78b35a838a2b92b
#
_cell.length_a   1.000
_cell.length_b   1.000
_cell.length_c   1.000
_cell.angle_alpha   90.00
_cell.angle_beta   90.00
_cell.angle_gamma   90.00
#
_symmetry.space_group_name_H-M   'P 1'
#
loop_
_entity.id
_entity.type
_entity.pdbx_description
1 polymer ?
#
loop_
_entity_poly.entity_id
_entity_poly.type
_entity_poly.pdbx_seq_one_letter_code
_entity_poly.pdbx_strand_id
1 'polypeptide(L)'
;MITLPDGRQLWHTPAPDLPADAEQALATFWLAATKSLFIVDYSFNLTTITGIIETLLAHNVQVTLVLDKSQSSGPSELPVIKQLQAITNPLFKMVIGTSSMHQIIHDKFSIVDGTHAEYGSFNYTLAASKEDNFFFIESNSPVAPDLLEIGNGIMEWIEENEVK
;
A
#
# COMPACT_ATOMS: atom_id res chain seq x y z
N MET A 1 -1.00 18.39 -6.96
CA MET A 1 0.20 18.07 -6.15
C MET A 1 0.86 19.37 -5.70
N ILE A 2 1.30 19.44 -4.44
CA ILE A 2 2.03 20.58 -3.85
C ILE A 2 3.37 20.05 -3.34
N THR A 3 4.48 20.65 -3.75
CA THR A 3 5.78 20.37 -3.16
C THR A 3 5.98 21.28 -1.95
N LEU A 4 6.19 20.69 -0.78
CA LEU A 4 6.41 21.41 0.46
C LEU A 4 7.87 21.92 0.55
N PRO A 5 8.17 22.92 1.43
CA PRO A 5 9.52 23.45 1.59
C PRO A 5 10.57 22.41 2.02
N ASP A 6 10.14 21.33 2.68
CA ASP A 6 10.99 20.20 3.10
C ASP A 6 11.16 19.12 2.03
N GLY A 7 10.60 19.30 0.83
CA GLY A 7 10.72 18.41 -0.30
C GLY A 7 9.64 17.34 -0.39
N ARG A 8 8.76 17.18 0.62
CA ARG A 8 7.61 16.27 0.54
C ARG A 8 6.64 16.72 -0.54
N GLN A 9 6.02 15.74 -1.20
CA GLN A 9 4.92 15.96 -2.12
C GLN A 9 3.61 15.70 -1.40
N LEU A 10 2.74 16.71 -1.30
CA LEU A 10 1.37 16.56 -0.81
C LEU A 10 0.43 16.40 -2.00
N TRP A 11 -0.31 15.31 -1.99
CA TRP A 11 -1.37 15.00 -2.93
C TRP A 11 -2.72 15.09 -2.25
N HIS A 12 -3.72 15.61 -2.96
CA HIS A 12 -5.11 15.72 -2.48
C HIS A 12 -6.06 15.24 -3.57
N THR A 13 -7.07 14.48 -3.20
CA THR A 13 -8.14 14.00 -4.09
C THR A 13 -9.52 14.51 -3.62
N PRO A 14 -10.52 14.62 -4.49
CA PRO A 14 -10.34 14.51 -5.94
C PRO A 14 -9.47 15.66 -6.45
N ALA A 15 -8.52 15.36 -7.32
CA ALA A 15 -7.81 16.44 -8.03
C ALA A 15 -8.82 17.13 -8.95
N PRO A 16 -8.96 18.47 -8.88
CA PRO A 16 -9.99 19.17 -9.63
C PRO A 16 -9.89 18.97 -11.14
N ASP A 17 -8.69 18.68 -11.63
CA ASP A 17 -8.43 18.61 -13.06
C ASP A 17 -8.14 17.17 -13.58
N LEU A 18 -7.62 16.24 -12.74
CA LEU A 18 -7.24 14.90 -13.18
C LEU A 18 -7.29 13.87 -12.02
N PRO A 19 -8.39 13.11 -11.84
CA PRO A 19 -8.46 12.05 -10.83
C PRO A 19 -7.40 10.95 -10.98
N ALA A 20 -6.87 10.76 -12.20
CA ALA A 20 -5.84 9.77 -12.50
C ALA A 20 -4.44 10.15 -11.93
N ASP A 21 -4.22 11.40 -11.53
CA ASP A 21 -2.89 11.87 -11.11
C ASP A 21 -2.43 11.21 -9.80
N ALA A 22 -3.33 10.97 -8.85
CA ALA A 22 -3.02 10.32 -7.60
C ALA A 22 -2.60 8.86 -7.80
N GLU A 23 -3.37 8.10 -8.60
CA GLU A 23 -3.04 6.72 -8.94
C GLU A 23 -1.73 6.62 -9.72
N GLN A 24 -1.50 7.54 -10.67
CA GLN A 24 -0.25 7.59 -11.43
C GLN A 24 0.94 7.95 -10.54
N ALA A 25 0.77 8.84 -9.56
CA ALA A 25 1.82 9.18 -8.60
C ALA A 25 2.21 7.99 -7.75
N LEU A 26 1.22 7.24 -7.22
CA LEU A 26 1.45 6.01 -6.48
C LEU A 26 2.13 4.95 -7.35
N ALA A 27 1.63 4.71 -8.56
CA ALA A 27 2.22 3.78 -9.50
C ALA A 27 3.69 4.12 -9.78
N THR A 28 4.00 5.40 -10.00
CA THR A 28 5.37 5.89 -10.22
C THR A 28 6.24 5.66 -8.98
N PHE A 29 5.70 5.96 -7.79
CA PHE A 29 6.40 5.76 -6.53
C PHE A 29 6.74 4.29 -6.29
N TRP A 30 5.79 3.38 -6.47
CA TRP A 30 6.01 1.94 -6.27
C TRP A 30 6.95 1.33 -7.32
N LEU A 31 6.83 1.73 -8.60
CA LEU A 31 7.70 1.25 -9.67
C LEU A 31 9.16 1.74 -9.53
N ALA A 32 9.43 2.71 -8.67
CA ALA A 32 10.78 3.14 -8.32
C ALA A 32 11.51 2.15 -7.37
N ALA A 33 10.80 1.17 -6.81
CA ALA A 33 11.39 0.15 -5.94
C ALA A 33 12.45 -0.67 -6.69
N THR A 34 13.61 -0.83 -6.06
CA THR A 34 14.74 -1.61 -6.58
C THR A 34 15.08 -2.83 -5.72
N LYS A 35 14.62 -2.84 -4.46
CA LYS A 35 14.86 -3.92 -3.48
C LYS A 35 13.56 -4.44 -2.88
N SER A 36 12.71 -3.54 -2.40
CA SER A 36 11.49 -3.92 -1.69
C SER A 36 10.36 -2.90 -1.82
N LEU A 37 9.14 -3.42 -1.84
CA LEU A 37 7.92 -2.65 -1.64
C LEU A 37 7.13 -3.29 -0.48
N PHE A 38 6.83 -2.50 0.55
CA PHE A 38 6.01 -2.89 1.68
C PHE A 38 4.76 -2.02 1.73
N ILE A 39 3.58 -2.62 1.78
CA ILE A 39 2.30 -1.92 1.78
C ILE A 39 1.44 -2.39 2.95
N VAL A 40 0.86 -1.44 3.69
CA VAL A 40 -0.25 -1.66 4.62
C VAL A 40 -1.44 -0.85 4.14
N ASP A 41 -2.59 -1.49 3.97
CA ASP A 41 -3.81 -0.78 3.56
C ASP A 41 -5.09 -1.40 4.12
N TYR A 42 -6.05 -0.52 4.36
CA TYR A 42 -7.38 -0.91 4.82
C TYR A 42 -8.22 -1.46 3.67
N SER A 43 -8.30 -0.76 2.55
CA SER A 43 -9.15 -1.12 1.41
C SER A 43 -8.37 -1.03 0.09
N PHE A 44 -8.31 -2.15 -0.65
CA PHE A 44 -7.33 -2.37 -1.70
C PHE A 44 -7.96 -2.96 -2.96
N ASN A 45 -8.27 -2.12 -3.95
CA ASN A 45 -8.89 -2.60 -5.19
C ASN A 45 -8.46 -1.89 -6.48
N LEU A 46 -7.34 -1.15 -6.47
CA LEU A 46 -6.78 -0.59 -7.70
C LEU A 46 -6.33 -1.72 -8.63
N THR A 47 -6.98 -1.83 -9.78
CA THR A 47 -6.73 -2.93 -10.74
C THR A 47 -5.34 -2.88 -11.38
N THR A 48 -4.72 -1.70 -11.40
CA THR A 48 -3.34 -1.50 -11.91
C THR A 48 -2.29 -2.12 -11.00
N ILE A 49 -2.62 -2.36 -9.72
CA ILE A 49 -1.68 -2.84 -8.70
C ILE A 49 -1.10 -4.22 -9.04
N THR A 50 -1.94 -5.16 -9.51
CA THR A 50 -1.46 -6.51 -9.84
C THR A 50 -0.34 -6.46 -10.88
N GLY A 51 -0.51 -5.67 -11.95
CA GLY A 51 0.52 -5.51 -12.98
C GLY A 51 1.80 -4.83 -12.47
N ILE A 52 1.68 -3.89 -11.52
CA ILE A 52 2.83 -3.27 -10.85
C ILE A 52 3.58 -4.32 -10.04
N ILE A 53 2.88 -5.11 -9.22
CA ILE A 53 3.47 -6.17 -8.39
C ILE A 53 4.18 -7.21 -9.28
N GLU A 54 3.54 -7.69 -10.33
CA GLU A 54 4.16 -8.63 -11.29
C GLU A 54 5.42 -8.05 -11.93
N THR A 55 5.40 -6.76 -12.29
CA THR A 55 6.56 -6.06 -12.83
C THR A 55 7.71 -6.01 -11.82
N LEU A 56 7.44 -5.64 -10.58
CA LEU A 56 8.44 -5.58 -9.51
C LEU A 56 9.05 -6.96 -9.23
N LEU A 57 8.21 -7.99 -9.15
CA LEU A 57 8.66 -9.38 -8.94
C LEU A 57 9.53 -9.89 -10.10
N ALA A 58 9.22 -9.53 -11.34
CA ALA A 58 10.05 -9.84 -12.50
C ALA A 58 11.43 -9.17 -12.46
N HIS A 59 11.56 -8.06 -11.73
CA HIS A 59 12.82 -7.35 -11.48
C HIS A 59 13.50 -7.75 -10.15
N ASN A 60 13.07 -8.87 -9.54
CA ASN A 60 13.59 -9.38 -8.26
C ASN A 60 13.39 -8.42 -7.08
N VAL A 61 12.35 -7.58 -7.10
CA VAL A 61 11.94 -6.75 -5.98
C VAL A 61 11.06 -7.58 -5.05
N GLN A 62 11.35 -7.57 -3.75
CA GLN A 62 10.49 -8.20 -2.75
C GLN A 62 9.23 -7.35 -2.53
N VAL A 63 8.04 -7.98 -2.55
CA VAL A 63 6.78 -7.28 -2.31
C VAL A 63 6.04 -7.91 -1.14
N THR A 64 5.68 -7.08 -0.16
CA THR A 64 4.89 -7.49 1.01
C THR A 64 3.63 -6.65 1.12
N LEU A 65 2.49 -7.31 1.25
CA LEU A 65 1.19 -6.68 1.48
C LEU A 65 0.62 -7.11 2.84
N VAL A 66 0.15 -6.15 3.64
CA VAL A 66 -0.59 -6.38 4.88
C VAL A 66 -1.95 -5.70 4.73
N LEU A 67 -3.02 -6.47 4.67
CA LEU A 67 -4.36 -5.99 4.29
C LEU A 67 -5.40 -6.33 5.36
N ASP A 68 -6.38 -5.43 5.52
CA ASP A 68 -7.50 -5.64 6.43
C ASP A 68 -8.41 -6.78 5.99
N LYS A 69 -8.78 -7.64 6.93
CA LYS A 69 -9.60 -8.84 6.69
C LYS A 69 -11.04 -8.51 6.29
N SER A 70 -11.61 -7.47 6.91
CA SER A 70 -13.01 -7.11 6.65
C SER A 70 -13.21 -6.57 5.24
N GLN A 71 -12.27 -5.76 4.76
CA GLN A 71 -12.30 -5.21 3.41
C GLN A 71 -11.89 -6.24 2.36
N SER A 72 -10.83 -6.99 2.59
CA SER A 72 -10.33 -8.01 1.64
C SER A 72 -11.38 -9.08 1.28
N SER A 73 -12.39 -9.29 2.12
CA SER A 73 -13.53 -10.17 1.84
C SER A 73 -14.71 -9.47 1.16
N GLY A 74 -14.65 -8.15 1.00
CA GLY A 74 -15.68 -7.34 0.36
C GLY A 74 -15.81 -7.59 -1.14
N PRO A 75 -16.99 -7.38 -1.73
CA PRO A 75 -17.24 -7.68 -3.14
C PRO A 75 -16.41 -6.81 -4.11
N SER A 76 -15.99 -5.62 -3.69
CA SER A 76 -15.17 -4.71 -4.50
C SER A 76 -13.69 -5.08 -4.52
N GLU A 77 -13.17 -5.62 -3.41
CA GLU A 77 -11.77 -6.01 -3.25
C GLU A 77 -11.51 -7.44 -3.71
N LEU A 78 -12.46 -8.34 -3.49
CA LEU A 78 -12.32 -9.77 -3.72
C LEU A 78 -11.74 -10.16 -5.09
N PRO A 79 -12.09 -9.51 -6.21
CA PRO A 79 -11.48 -9.81 -7.51
C PRO A 79 -9.97 -9.57 -7.55
N VAL A 80 -9.50 -8.45 -7.00
CA VAL A 80 -8.06 -8.11 -6.93
C VAL A 80 -7.35 -9.03 -5.95
N ILE A 81 -7.94 -9.27 -4.78
CA ILE A 81 -7.37 -10.18 -3.76
C ILE A 81 -7.16 -11.60 -4.35
N LYS A 82 -8.12 -12.13 -5.11
CA LYS A 82 -7.97 -13.44 -5.76
C LYS A 82 -6.85 -13.47 -6.80
N GLN A 83 -6.66 -12.39 -7.56
CA GLN A 83 -5.54 -12.29 -8.50
C GLN A 83 -4.20 -12.29 -7.74
N LEU A 84 -4.10 -11.53 -6.66
CA LEU A 84 -2.90 -11.49 -5.83
C LEU A 84 -2.60 -12.83 -5.16
N GLN A 85 -3.63 -13.54 -4.67
CA GLN A 85 -3.50 -14.89 -4.08
C GLN A 85 -2.99 -15.94 -5.08
N ALA A 86 -3.17 -15.72 -6.38
CA ALA A 86 -2.68 -16.61 -7.42
C ALA A 86 -1.17 -16.43 -7.72
N ILE A 87 -0.54 -15.39 -7.20
CA ILE A 87 0.90 -15.14 -7.38
C ILE A 87 1.69 -16.15 -6.54
N THR A 88 2.51 -16.98 -7.21
CA THR A 88 3.32 -18.03 -6.56
C THR A 88 4.81 -17.69 -6.47
N ASN A 89 5.17 -16.41 -6.66
CA ASN A 89 6.56 -15.96 -6.59
C ASN A 89 7.06 -15.92 -5.13
N PRO A 90 8.23 -16.50 -4.79
CA PRO A 90 8.76 -16.53 -3.43
C PRO A 90 9.13 -15.14 -2.86
N LEU A 91 9.25 -14.12 -3.71
CA LEU A 91 9.48 -12.73 -3.30
C LEU A 91 8.17 -11.99 -2.99
N PHE A 92 7.02 -12.63 -3.19
CA PHE A 92 5.71 -12.06 -2.88
C PHE A 92 5.17 -12.64 -1.59
N LYS A 93 4.78 -11.77 -0.67
CA LYS A 93 4.09 -12.13 0.57
C LYS A 93 2.83 -11.28 0.71
N MET A 94 1.70 -11.91 0.99
CA MET A 94 0.46 -11.21 1.34
C MET A 94 -0.12 -11.81 2.61
N VAL A 95 -0.39 -10.95 3.58
CA VAL A 95 -1.00 -11.29 4.87
C VAL A 95 -2.30 -10.52 5.01
N ILE A 96 -3.37 -11.22 5.35
CA ILE A 96 -4.70 -10.64 5.54
C ILE A 96 -5.17 -10.95 6.95
N GLY A 97 -5.50 -9.92 7.73
CA GLY A 97 -5.90 -10.12 9.13
C GLY A 97 -6.50 -8.88 9.77
N THR A 98 -6.48 -8.87 11.09
CA THR A 98 -6.96 -7.76 11.93
C THR A 98 -5.78 -7.16 12.71
N SER A 99 -6.00 -6.04 13.39
CA SER A 99 -5.03 -5.50 14.35
C SER A 99 -4.91 -6.38 15.61
N SER A 100 -3.90 -6.16 16.41
CA SER A 100 -3.66 -6.87 17.68
C SER A 100 -4.82 -6.80 18.69
N MET A 101 -5.73 -5.87 18.52
CA MET A 101 -6.96 -5.74 19.30
C MET A 101 -8.17 -6.38 18.64
N HIS A 102 -7.98 -7.21 17.60
CA HIS A 102 -9.03 -7.78 16.74
C HIS A 102 -9.94 -6.73 16.09
N GLN A 103 -9.40 -5.53 15.88
CA GLN A 103 -10.06 -4.43 15.19
C GLN A 103 -9.53 -4.32 13.75
N ILE A 104 -10.12 -3.44 12.97
CA ILE A 104 -9.67 -3.18 11.59
C ILE A 104 -8.22 -2.67 11.57
N ILE A 105 -7.48 -3.03 10.52
CA ILE A 105 -6.23 -2.38 10.14
C ILE A 105 -6.63 -1.15 9.33
N HIS A 106 -6.51 0.06 9.92
CA HIS A 106 -6.96 1.28 9.23
C HIS A 106 -5.82 2.16 8.73
N ASP A 107 -4.59 1.67 8.84
CA ASP A 107 -3.40 2.32 8.31
C ASP A 107 -3.37 2.26 6.78
N LYS A 108 -2.76 3.28 6.17
CA LYS A 108 -2.55 3.39 4.73
C LYS A 108 -1.19 4.00 4.51
N PHE A 109 -0.24 3.15 4.18
CA PHE A 109 1.11 3.59 3.84
C PHE A 109 1.83 2.56 2.98
N SER A 110 2.82 3.03 2.25
CA SER A 110 3.73 2.18 1.51
C SER A 110 5.17 2.64 1.66
N ILE A 111 6.09 1.68 1.74
CA ILE A 111 7.52 1.92 1.93
C ILE A 111 8.27 1.29 0.77
N VAL A 112 9.05 2.12 0.06
CA VAL A 112 9.94 1.70 -1.01
C VAL A 112 11.37 1.67 -0.51
N ASP A 113 12.02 0.52 -0.72
CA ASP A 113 13.43 0.26 -0.39
C ASP A 113 13.80 0.57 1.08
N GLY A 114 12.81 0.53 1.98
CA GLY A 114 12.98 0.78 3.42
C GLY A 114 13.25 2.23 3.81
N THR A 115 13.28 3.16 2.86
CA THR A 115 13.72 4.54 3.08
C THR A 115 12.80 5.61 2.50
N HIS A 116 11.98 5.28 1.55
CA HIS A 116 11.01 6.21 0.95
C HIS A 116 9.61 5.83 1.43
N ALA A 117 8.82 6.81 1.85
CA ALA A 117 7.49 6.56 2.39
C ALA A 117 6.40 7.28 1.58
N GLU A 118 5.28 6.61 1.43
CA GLU A 118 4.01 7.23 1.11
C GLU A 118 3.04 6.90 2.26
N TYR A 119 2.27 7.87 2.73
CA TYR A 119 1.35 7.73 3.86
C TYR A 119 0.29 8.81 3.87
N GLY A 120 -0.91 8.48 4.38
CA GLY A 120 -2.01 9.45 4.48
C GLY A 120 -3.35 8.81 4.79
N SER A 121 -4.42 9.42 4.27
CA SER A 121 -5.78 8.90 4.39
C SER A 121 -6.24 8.09 3.16
N PHE A 122 -5.46 8.11 2.08
CA PHE A 122 -5.83 7.54 0.79
C PHE A 122 -5.77 6.00 0.83
N ASN A 123 -6.92 5.33 0.76
CA ASN A 123 -6.96 3.89 0.48
C ASN A 123 -6.56 3.64 -0.99
N TYR A 124 -5.93 2.52 -1.27
CA TYR A 124 -5.54 2.19 -2.64
C TYR A 124 -6.72 1.63 -3.43
N THR A 125 -7.73 2.50 -3.62
CA THR A 125 -9.00 2.16 -4.26
C THR A 125 -9.43 3.19 -5.30
N LEU A 126 -10.25 2.73 -6.27
CA LEU A 126 -10.88 3.64 -7.24
C LEU A 126 -11.86 4.63 -6.57
N ALA A 127 -12.42 4.30 -5.42
CA ALA A 127 -13.30 5.20 -4.67
C ALA A 127 -12.50 6.35 -4.06
N ALA A 128 -11.34 6.05 -3.46
CA ALA A 128 -10.52 7.06 -2.79
C ALA A 128 -10.01 8.15 -3.74
N SER A 129 -9.82 7.86 -5.04
CA SER A 129 -9.44 8.87 -6.03
C SER A 129 -10.54 9.91 -6.30
N LYS A 130 -11.78 9.62 -5.90
CA LYS A 130 -12.97 10.48 -6.09
C LYS A 130 -13.48 11.11 -4.79
N GLU A 131 -12.90 10.73 -3.66
CA GLU A 131 -13.26 11.20 -2.32
C GLU A 131 -12.20 12.15 -1.78
N ASP A 132 -12.55 12.92 -0.73
CA ASP A 132 -11.62 13.82 -0.06
C ASP A 132 -10.56 13.02 0.72
N ASN A 133 -9.40 12.86 0.12
CA ASN A 133 -8.24 12.21 0.72
C ASN A 133 -6.99 13.04 0.49
N PHE A 134 -5.97 12.77 1.31
CA PHE A 134 -4.62 13.27 1.07
C PHE A 134 -3.60 12.18 1.35
N PHE A 135 -2.44 12.31 0.72
CA PHE A 135 -1.26 11.52 1.06
C PHE A 135 0.02 12.31 0.77
N PHE A 136 1.07 11.92 1.43
CA PHE A 136 2.41 12.44 1.20
C PHE A 136 3.26 11.40 0.49
N ILE A 137 4.12 11.84 -0.41
CA ILE A 137 5.26 11.07 -0.91
C ILE A 137 6.52 11.76 -0.43
N GLU A 138 7.37 11.03 0.27
CA GLU A 138 8.59 11.52 0.91
C GLU A 138 9.78 10.64 0.59
N SER A 139 10.75 11.20 -0.14
CA SER A 139 12.02 10.52 -0.43
C SER A 139 12.97 10.64 0.76
N ASN A 140 13.65 9.54 1.12
CA ASN A 140 14.50 9.45 2.31
C ASN A 140 13.76 9.92 3.57
N SER A 141 12.57 9.39 3.75
CA SER A 141 11.66 9.75 4.82
C SER A 141 12.21 9.34 6.18
N PRO A 142 12.27 10.25 7.15
CA PRO A 142 12.69 9.91 8.51
C PRO A 142 11.67 9.01 9.23
N VAL A 143 10.42 8.95 8.76
CA VAL A 143 9.37 8.09 9.34
C VAL A 143 9.28 6.71 8.69
N ALA A 144 9.97 6.46 7.57
CA ALA A 144 9.91 5.18 6.88
C ALA A 144 10.32 3.98 7.76
N PRO A 145 11.40 4.06 8.59
CA PRO A 145 11.75 2.97 9.50
C PRO A 145 10.66 2.67 10.54
N ASP A 146 10.05 3.71 11.12
CA ASP A 146 9.01 3.55 12.13
C ASP A 146 7.72 2.95 11.53
N LEU A 147 7.31 3.41 10.34
CA LEU A 147 6.18 2.83 9.62
C LEU A 147 6.44 1.36 9.25
N LEU A 148 7.67 1.03 8.85
CA LEU A 148 8.03 -0.34 8.54
C LEU A 148 8.00 -1.23 9.79
N GLU A 149 8.45 -0.72 10.94
CA GLU A 149 8.34 -1.42 12.24
C GLU A 149 6.87 -1.67 12.61
N ILE A 150 6.00 -0.65 12.49
CA ILE A 150 4.55 -0.79 12.73
C ILE A 150 3.96 -1.88 11.81
N GLY A 151 4.22 -1.81 10.50
CA GLY A 151 3.68 -2.78 9.54
C GLY A 151 4.17 -4.21 9.78
N ASN A 152 5.45 -4.39 10.13
CA ASN A 152 6.00 -5.70 10.51
C ASN A 152 5.34 -6.22 11.78
N GLY A 153 5.13 -5.39 12.79
CA GLY A 153 4.46 -5.78 14.02
C GLY A 153 3.00 -6.24 13.78
N ILE A 154 2.26 -5.57 12.90
CA ILE A 154 0.92 -6.00 12.47
C ILE A 154 1.00 -7.37 11.78
N MET A 155 1.92 -7.52 10.82
CA MET A 155 2.10 -8.76 10.05
C MET A 155 2.46 -9.94 10.96
N GLU A 156 3.43 -9.77 11.85
CA GLU A 156 3.86 -10.80 12.81
C GLU A 156 2.71 -11.22 13.71
N TRP A 157 1.96 -10.24 14.24
CA TRP A 157 0.80 -10.54 15.07
C TRP A 157 -0.25 -11.40 14.34
N ILE A 158 -0.55 -11.09 13.07
CA ILE A 158 -1.49 -11.87 12.26
C ILE A 158 -0.97 -13.29 12.05
N GLU A 159 0.31 -13.43 11.69
CA GLU A 159 0.92 -14.75 11.45
C GLU A 159 0.91 -15.63 12.69
N GLU A 160 1.12 -15.06 13.87
CA GLU A 160 1.10 -15.80 15.14
C GLU A 160 -0.31 -16.17 15.61
N ASN A 161 -1.31 -15.35 15.31
CA ASN A 161 -2.63 -15.43 15.94
C ASN A 161 -3.77 -15.82 14.99
N GLU A 162 -3.68 -15.50 13.70
CA GLU A 162 -4.78 -15.70 12.75
C GLU A 162 -4.48 -16.70 11.63
N VAL A 163 -3.22 -16.92 11.27
CA VAL A 163 -2.82 -17.91 10.26
C VAL A 163 -2.58 -19.25 10.98
N LYS A 164 -3.53 -20.18 10.82
CA LYS A 164 -3.43 -21.57 11.32
C LYS A 164 -3.61 -22.55 10.19
#